data_57e7ce8298da1a09aa0f5eda1e2feeb7
#
_entry.id   57e7ce8298da1a09aa0f5eda1e2feeb7
#
_cell.length_a   1.000
_cell.length_b   1.000
_cell.length_c   1.000
_cell.angle_alpha   90.00
_cell.angle_beta   90.00
_cell.angle_gamma   90.00
#
_symmetry.space_group_name_H-M   'P 1'
#
loop_
_entity.id
_entity.type
_entity.pdbx_description
1 polymer ?
#
loop_
_entity_poly.entity_id
_entity_poly.type
_entity_poly.pdbx_seq_one_letter_code
_entity_poly.pdbx_strand_id
1 'polypeptide(L)'
;MEKTNVAFNPKIVVGLDVSKKHLDVVIHGRRSFRRFENTSEGIEMLINWLTKKEAEFIVSEATGGLEIPALLSMHEAGFLVARVNARWIKNFGRAQGQYAKTDALDARIIAAYGVTMNPKPWTPYDADMQSFKDLAGRRRQLITMRTMEKNRSQQTRSAHVYRQHMQMIDLLCYQIEEIEKVLER
;
A
#
# COMPACT_ATOMS: atom_id res chain seq x y z
N MET A 1 -34.60 -5.74 7.42
CA MET A 1 -34.06 -4.40 7.55
C MET A 1 -33.23 -4.12 6.29
N GLU A 2 -33.83 -3.43 5.34
CA GLU A 2 -33.15 -2.98 4.11
C GLU A 2 -32.07 -1.98 4.51
N LYS A 3 -30.81 -2.34 4.25
CA LYS A 3 -29.71 -1.36 4.27
C LYS A 3 -29.92 -0.44 3.08
N THR A 4 -30.48 0.71 3.30
CA THR A 4 -30.50 1.82 2.33
C THR A 4 -29.08 2.07 1.88
N ASN A 5 -28.78 1.62 0.68
CA ASN A 5 -27.50 1.82 0.03
C ASN A 5 -27.47 3.29 -0.45
N VAL A 6 -27.26 4.23 0.50
CA VAL A 6 -26.99 5.63 0.11
C VAL A 6 -25.71 5.58 -0.70
N ALA A 7 -25.82 5.85 -1.98
CA ALA A 7 -24.67 5.89 -2.87
C ALA A 7 -23.68 6.92 -2.31
N PHE A 8 -22.54 6.42 -1.83
CA PHE A 8 -21.45 7.26 -1.37
C PHE A 8 -20.96 8.08 -2.58
N ASN A 9 -21.16 9.39 -2.52
CA ASN A 9 -20.81 10.33 -3.59
C ASN A 9 -20.07 11.54 -2.99
N PRO A 10 -18.76 11.39 -2.71
CA PRO A 10 -17.98 12.44 -2.11
C PRO A 10 -17.79 13.62 -3.07
N LYS A 11 -17.97 14.85 -2.55
CA LYS A 11 -17.83 16.09 -3.32
C LYS A 11 -16.38 16.49 -3.51
N ILE A 12 -15.53 16.23 -2.49
CA ILE A 12 -14.12 16.61 -2.50
C ILE A 12 -13.27 15.37 -2.34
N VAL A 13 -12.77 14.88 -3.48
CA VAL A 13 -11.90 13.70 -3.58
C VAL A 13 -10.46 14.12 -3.75
N VAL A 14 -9.59 13.51 -2.99
CA VAL A 14 -8.14 13.75 -2.97
C VAL A 14 -7.41 12.51 -3.42
N GLY A 15 -6.48 12.65 -4.36
CA GLY A 15 -5.49 11.63 -4.71
C GLY A 15 -4.22 11.85 -3.90
N LEU A 16 -3.75 10.80 -3.28
CA LEU A 16 -2.52 10.74 -2.51
C LEU A 16 -1.57 9.73 -3.14
N ASP A 17 -0.48 10.23 -3.69
CA ASP A 17 0.67 9.42 -4.10
C ASP A 17 1.71 9.41 -2.99
N VAL A 18 2.19 8.21 -2.62
CA VAL A 18 3.08 8.01 -1.49
C VAL A 18 4.40 7.44 -1.94
N SER A 19 5.47 8.15 -1.63
CA SER A 19 6.83 7.67 -1.75
C SER A 19 7.51 7.53 -0.40
N LYS A 20 8.73 7.00 -0.38
CA LYS A 20 9.51 6.87 0.86
C LYS A 20 9.71 8.20 1.58
N LYS A 21 9.84 9.33 0.84
CA LYS A 21 10.16 10.64 1.39
C LYS A 21 9.00 11.61 1.36
N HIS A 22 8.03 11.43 0.45
CA HIS A 22 7.03 12.44 0.15
C HIS A 22 5.62 11.86 0.08
N LEU A 23 4.69 12.73 0.40
CA LEU A 23 3.25 12.58 0.25
C LEU A 23 2.79 13.65 -0.74
N ASP A 24 2.46 13.26 -1.96
CA ASP A 24 2.02 14.15 -3.02
C ASP A 24 0.50 14.11 -3.15
N VAL A 25 -0.14 15.25 -3.05
CA VAL A 25 -1.60 15.34 -3.01
C VAL A 25 -2.16 16.29 -4.04
N VAL A 26 -3.29 15.88 -4.62
CA VAL A 26 -4.08 16.69 -5.54
C VAL A 26 -5.56 16.54 -5.20
N ILE A 27 -6.29 17.68 -5.15
CA ILE A 27 -7.76 17.67 -5.08
C ILE A 27 -8.29 17.55 -6.51
N HIS A 28 -9.17 16.62 -6.77
CA HIS A 28 -9.81 16.45 -8.08
C HIS A 28 -10.49 17.76 -8.55
N GLY A 29 -10.35 18.07 -9.82
CA GLY A 29 -10.94 19.29 -10.42
C GLY A 29 -10.27 20.61 -10.01
N ARG A 30 -9.24 20.59 -9.17
CA ARG A 30 -8.51 21.80 -8.75
C ARG A 30 -7.05 21.77 -9.22
N ARG A 31 -6.49 22.94 -9.54
CA ARG A 31 -5.04 23.09 -9.79
C ARG A 31 -4.27 23.19 -8.46
N SER A 32 -4.39 22.18 -7.60
CA SER A 32 -3.82 22.17 -6.25
C SER A 32 -2.90 20.97 -6.08
N PHE A 33 -1.66 21.12 -6.51
CA PHE A 33 -0.62 20.16 -6.11
C PHE A 33 0.04 20.65 -4.82
N ARG A 34 0.22 19.72 -3.86
CA ARG A 34 0.98 19.95 -2.63
C ARG A 34 1.85 18.73 -2.34
N ARG A 35 3.01 19.00 -1.79
CA ARG A 35 3.96 17.99 -1.31
C ARG A 35 4.18 18.18 0.17
N PHE A 36 4.13 17.08 0.92
CA PHE A 36 4.47 17.01 2.33
C PHE A 36 5.55 15.93 2.50
N GLU A 37 6.29 15.98 3.59
CA GLU A 37 7.22 14.92 3.95
C GLU A 37 6.47 13.70 4.47
N ASN A 38 6.96 12.48 4.18
CA ASN A 38 6.39 11.24 4.73
C ASN A 38 7.00 10.96 6.11
N THR A 39 6.73 11.86 7.05
CA THR A 39 7.08 11.82 8.48
C THR A 39 5.82 12.08 9.30
N SER A 40 5.89 11.84 10.61
CA SER A 40 4.76 12.11 11.51
C SER A 40 4.30 13.56 11.43
N GLU A 41 5.24 14.51 11.42
CA GLU A 41 4.98 15.94 11.32
C GLU A 41 4.38 16.32 9.96
N GLY A 42 4.90 15.74 8.87
CA GLY A 42 4.37 15.96 7.52
C GLY A 42 2.97 15.40 7.34
N ILE A 43 2.66 14.26 7.94
CA ILE A 43 1.31 13.68 7.96
C ILE A 43 0.34 14.59 8.72
N GLU A 44 0.74 15.13 9.87
CA GLU A 44 -0.07 16.06 10.65
C GLU A 44 -0.35 17.35 9.85
N MET A 45 0.68 17.91 9.19
CA MET A 45 0.51 19.07 8.30
C MET A 45 -0.46 18.78 7.16
N LEU A 46 -0.39 17.59 6.57
CA LEU A 46 -1.30 17.13 5.53
C LEU A 46 -2.74 17.03 6.05
N ILE A 47 -2.96 16.43 7.22
CA ILE A 47 -4.28 16.31 7.87
C ILE A 47 -4.88 17.70 8.10
N ASN A 48 -4.11 18.63 8.66
CA ASN A 48 -4.54 20.02 8.87
C ASN A 48 -4.91 20.71 7.56
N TRP A 49 -4.15 20.45 6.48
CA TRP A 49 -4.45 21.00 5.17
C TRP A 49 -5.72 20.38 4.57
N LEU A 50 -5.91 19.07 4.69
CA LEU A 50 -7.10 18.36 4.21
C LEU A 50 -8.37 18.86 4.91
N THR A 51 -8.31 19.08 6.23
CA THR A 51 -9.41 19.62 7.03
C THR A 51 -9.80 21.02 6.55
N LYS A 52 -8.83 21.92 6.32
CA LYS A 52 -9.08 23.26 5.77
C LYS A 52 -9.65 23.25 4.36
N LYS A 53 -9.48 22.16 3.62
CA LYS A 53 -10.00 21.98 2.26
C LYS A 53 -11.32 21.21 2.23
N GLU A 54 -11.84 20.82 3.40
CA GLU A 54 -13.07 20.06 3.54
C GLU A 54 -13.02 18.75 2.72
N ALA A 55 -11.85 18.08 2.73
CA ALA A 55 -11.67 16.83 2.03
C ALA A 55 -12.61 15.77 2.63
N GLU A 56 -13.31 15.03 1.78
CA GLU A 56 -14.25 14.00 2.22
C GLU A 56 -13.69 12.59 1.99
N PHE A 57 -12.95 12.40 0.92
CA PHE A 57 -12.47 11.10 0.51
C PHE A 57 -11.05 11.18 -0.04
N ILE A 58 -10.16 10.42 0.58
CA ILE A 58 -8.75 10.32 0.18
C ILE A 58 -8.51 8.95 -0.46
N VAL A 59 -8.02 8.93 -1.67
CA VAL A 59 -7.67 7.72 -2.39
C VAL A 59 -6.15 7.65 -2.53
N SER A 60 -5.57 6.52 -2.16
CA SER A 60 -4.14 6.27 -2.30
C SER A 60 -3.87 4.95 -3.02
N GLU A 61 -2.77 4.92 -3.75
CA GLU A 61 -2.21 3.71 -4.34
C GLU A 61 -1.52 2.86 -3.26
N ALA A 62 -1.64 1.53 -3.37
CA ALA A 62 -0.90 0.59 -2.53
C ALA A 62 0.58 0.53 -2.97
N THR A 63 1.47 1.09 -2.17
CA THR A 63 2.91 1.24 -2.44
C THR A 63 3.79 0.34 -1.56
N GLY A 64 3.30 -0.87 -1.28
CA GLY A 64 4.04 -1.86 -0.50
C GLY A 64 4.07 -1.62 1.01
N GLY A 65 3.17 -0.76 1.53
CA GLY A 65 3.02 -0.45 2.96
C GLY A 65 3.50 0.94 3.36
N LEU A 66 4.19 1.67 2.48
CA LEU A 66 4.65 3.04 2.76
C LEU A 66 3.47 4.00 3.00
N GLU A 67 2.31 3.70 2.43
CA GLU A 67 1.07 4.46 2.55
C GLU A 67 0.35 4.23 3.88
N ILE A 68 0.61 3.11 4.57
CA ILE A 68 -0.16 2.69 5.73
C ILE A 68 -0.13 3.71 6.88
N PRO A 69 1.02 4.25 7.32
CA PRO A 69 1.04 5.23 8.41
C PRO A 69 0.19 6.46 8.10
N ALA A 70 0.30 7.01 6.90
CA ALA A 70 -0.48 8.17 6.47
C ALA A 70 -1.99 7.87 6.43
N LEU A 71 -2.38 6.71 5.86
CA LEU A 71 -3.79 6.31 5.78
C LEU A 71 -4.40 6.03 7.15
N LEU A 72 -3.64 5.44 8.08
CA LEU A 72 -4.08 5.21 9.46
C LEU A 72 -4.36 6.54 10.16
N SER A 73 -3.41 7.47 10.14
CA SER A 73 -3.56 8.79 10.77
C SER A 73 -4.73 9.58 10.19
N MET A 74 -4.94 9.51 8.87
CA MET A 74 -6.10 10.15 8.23
C MET A 74 -7.43 9.49 8.63
N HIS A 75 -7.46 8.15 8.73
CA HIS A 75 -8.63 7.42 9.19
C HIS A 75 -8.97 7.76 10.64
N GLU A 76 -7.99 7.82 11.52
CA GLU A 76 -8.14 8.24 12.93
C GLU A 76 -8.61 9.69 13.04
N ALA A 77 -8.19 10.57 12.13
CA ALA A 77 -8.67 11.94 12.01
C ALA A 77 -10.09 12.06 11.43
N GLY A 78 -10.75 10.93 11.11
CA GLY A 78 -12.14 10.88 10.65
C GLY A 78 -12.34 10.99 9.14
N PHE A 79 -11.27 10.99 8.34
CA PHE A 79 -11.40 10.98 6.88
C PHE A 79 -11.79 9.59 6.37
N LEU A 80 -12.62 9.56 5.33
CA LEU A 80 -12.79 8.33 4.55
C LEU A 80 -11.57 8.15 3.65
N VAL A 81 -10.94 7.00 3.74
CA VAL A 81 -9.74 6.67 2.95
C VAL A 81 -9.99 5.42 2.11
N ALA A 82 -9.41 5.35 0.93
CA ALA A 82 -9.38 4.14 0.11
C ALA A 82 -7.96 3.79 -0.31
N ARG A 83 -7.62 2.54 -0.18
CA ARG A 83 -6.35 1.96 -0.60
C ARG A 83 -6.57 1.10 -1.84
N VAL A 84 -6.05 1.52 -2.97
CA VAL A 84 -6.31 0.94 -4.30
C VAL A 84 -5.07 0.21 -4.82
N ASN A 85 -5.28 -0.91 -5.49
CA ASN A 85 -4.19 -1.64 -6.13
C ASN A 85 -3.51 -0.79 -7.21
N ALA A 86 -2.20 -0.66 -7.14
CA ALA A 86 -1.35 0.08 -8.08
C ALA A 86 -1.59 -0.29 -9.56
N ARG A 87 -1.88 -1.55 -9.83
CA ARG A 87 -2.17 -2.02 -11.18
C ARG A 87 -3.45 -1.40 -11.75
N TRP A 88 -4.45 -1.17 -10.91
CA TRP A 88 -5.72 -0.56 -11.36
C TRP A 88 -5.54 0.92 -11.66
N ILE A 89 -4.81 1.65 -10.81
CA ILE A 89 -4.46 3.06 -11.05
C ILE A 89 -3.68 3.20 -12.35
N LYS A 90 -2.65 2.37 -12.54
CA LYS A 90 -1.83 2.36 -13.76
C LYS A 90 -2.66 2.07 -15.02
N ASN A 91 -3.55 1.09 -14.98
CA ASN A 91 -4.41 0.74 -16.12
C ASN A 91 -5.41 1.87 -16.42
N PHE A 92 -5.97 2.50 -15.40
CA PHE A 92 -6.86 3.63 -15.53
C PHE A 92 -6.17 4.84 -16.18
N GLY A 93 -4.95 5.19 -15.74
CA GLY A 93 -4.15 6.25 -16.35
C GLY A 93 -3.85 5.99 -17.83
N ARG A 94 -3.52 4.73 -18.19
CA ARG A 94 -3.32 4.33 -19.59
C ARG A 94 -4.60 4.47 -20.42
N ALA A 95 -5.75 4.06 -19.88
CA ALA A 95 -7.03 4.20 -20.56
C ALA A 95 -7.41 5.65 -20.81
N GLN A 96 -6.92 6.58 -19.99
CA GLN A 96 -7.07 8.04 -20.19
C GLN A 96 -6.02 8.64 -21.14
N GLY A 97 -5.15 7.84 -21.75
CA GLY A 97 -4.08 8.32 -22.64
C GLY A 97 -2.93 9.02 -21.93
N GLN A 98 -2.81 8.85 -20.62
CA GLN A 98 -1.74 9.48 -19.83
C GLN A 98 -0.52 8.56 -19.74
N TYR A 99 0.50 8.89 -20.53
CA TYR A 99 1.77 8.14 -20.60
C TYR A 99 2.93 8.86 -19.93
N ALA A 100 2.82 10.16 -19.70
CA ALA A 100 3.85 10.93 -19.00
C ALA A 100 3.83 10.58 -17.50
N LYS A 101 5.02 10.52 -16.89
CA LYS A 101 5.17 10.22 -15.47
C LYS A 101 5.73 11.42 -14.75
N THR A 102 4.91 12.04 -13.90
CA THR A 102 5.35 13.06 -12.92
C THR A 102 4.52 12.86 -11.66
N ASP A 103 5.11 13.14 -10.50
CA ASP A 103 4.48 12.96 -9.20
C ASP A 103 3.11 13.69 -9.11
N ALA A 104 3.03 14.90 -9.65
CA ALA A 104 1.78 15.66 -9.71
C ALA A 104 0.72 15.01 -10.62
N LEU A 105 1.15 14.32 -11.68
CA LEU A 105 0.25 13.62 -12.60
C LEU A 105 -0.23 12.31 -11.96
N ASP A 106 0.65 11.61 -11.25
CA ASP A 106 0.31 10.37 -10.57
C ASP A 106 -0.77 10.64 -9.49
N ALA A 107 -0.60 11.67 -8.65
CA ALA A 107 -1.63 12.08 -7.69
C ALA A 107 -2.95 12.54 -8.36
N ARG A 108 -2.91 13.17 -9.56
CA ARG A 108 -4.11 13.52 -10.34
C ARG A 108 -4.85 12.29 -10.86
N ILE A 109 -4.12 11.30 -11.36
CA ILE A 109 -4.70 10.04 -11.84
C ILE A 109 -5.40 9.32 -10.69
N ILE A 110 -4.78 9.29 -9.50
CA ILE A 110 -5.37 8.70 -8.31
C ILE A 110 -6.66 9.42 -7.92
N ALA A 111 -6.66 10.76 -7.91
CA ALA A 111 -7.85 11.56 -7.62
C ALA A 111 -8.98 11.30 -8.63
N ALA A 112 -8.67 11.30 -9.94
CA ALA A 112 -9.62 11.02 -11.00
C ALA A 112 -10.17 9.58 -10.89
N TYR A 113 -9.33 8.61 -10.57
CA TYR A 113 -9.76 7.25 -10.28
C TYR A 113 -10.78 7.23 -9.13
N GLY A 114 -10.50 7.94 -8.05
CA GLY A 114 -11.38 8.04 -6.89
C GLY A 114 -12.79 8.51 -7.25
N VAL A 115 -12.89 9.54 -8.07
CA VAL A 115 -14.19 10.08 -8.54
C VAL A 115 -14.89 9.12 -9.50
N THR A 116 -14.15 8.55 -10.46
CA THR A 116 -14.75 7.76 -11.53
C THR A 116 -15.15 6.36 -11.06
N MET A 117 -14.30 5.71 -10.27
CA MET A 117 -14.45 4.32 -9.85
C MET A 117 -15.07 4.17 -8.47
N ASN A 118 -15.10 5.25 -7.70
CA ASN A 118 -15.65 5.30 -6.33
C ASN A 118 -15.29 4.06 -5.50
N PRO A 119 -13.98 3.80 -5.25
CA PRO A 119 -13.52 2.60 -4.59
C PRO A 119 -14.07 2.53 -3.16
N LYS A 120 -14.32 1.32 -2.68
CA LYS A 120 -14.80 1.12 -1.30
C LYS A 120 -13.81 1.72 -0.30
N PRO A 121 -14.32 2.42 0.73
CA PRO A 121 -13.49 2.86 1.84
C PRO A 121 -12.72 1.68 2.46
N TRP A 122 -11.46 1.95 2.76
CA TRP A 122 -10.59 1.01 3.43
C TRP A 122 -10.76 1.13 4.95
N THR A 123 -10.95 0.02 5.60
CA THR A 123 -10.96 -0.07 7.05
C THR A 123 -9.64 -0.69 7.48
N PRO A 124 -8.91 -0.07 8.43
CA PRO A 124 -7.71 -0.67 9.01
C PRO A 124 -8.04 -2.05 9.60
N TYR A 125 -7.10 -2.96 9.49
CA TYR A 125 -7.18 -4.19 10.26
C TYR A 125 -6.89 -3.88 11.73
N ASP A 126 -7.53 -4.62 12.63
CA ASP A 126 -7.08 -4.64 14.01
C ASP A 126 -5.62 -5.18 14.12
N ALA A 127 -5.00 -4.97 15.27
CA ALA A 127 -3.60 -5.32 15.47
C ALA A 127 -3.32 -6.81 15.25
N ASP A 128 -4.26 -7.66 15.65
CA ASP A 128 -4.13 -9.12 15.52
C ASP A 128 -4.20 -9.55 14.06
N MET A 129 -5.16 -9.03 13.30
CA MET A 129 -5.29 -9.30 11.87
C MET A 129 -4.10 -8.74 11.07
N GLN A 130 -3.57 -7.57 11.47
CA GLN A 130 -2.38 -7.01 10.83
C GLN A 130 -1.17 -7.91 11.09
N SER A 131 -0.94 -8.31 12.34
CA SER A 131 0.12 -9.24 12.72
C SER A 131 0.03 -10.57 11.95
N PHE A 132 -1.18 -11.15 11.88
CA PHE A 132 -1.42 -12.36 11.10
C PHE A 132 -1.03 -12.20 9.62
N LYS A 133 -1.40 -11.08 8.99
CA LYS A 133 -1.05 -10.80 7.59
C LYS A 133 0.45 -10.64 7.37
N ASP A 134 1.13 -9.99 8.29
CA ASP A 134 2.58 -9.79 8.21
C ASP A 134 3.31 -11.13 8.33
N LEU A 135 2.90 -11.98 9.28
CA LEU A 135 3.44 -13.34 9.44
C LEU A 135 3.17 -14.21 8.20
N ALA A 136 1.94 -14.22 7.70
CA ALA A 136 1.58 -14.96 6.48
C ALA A 136 2.34 -14.44 5.24
N GLY A 137 2.55 -13.13 5.16
CA GLY A 137 3.37 -12.50 4.13
C GLY A 137 4.83 -12.94 4.20
N ARG A 138 5.42 -12.89 5.42
CA ARG A 138 6.79 -13.33 5.67
C ARG A 138 6.98 -14.81 5.35
N ARG A 139 6.05 -15.66 5.76
CA ARG A 139 6.08 -17.09 5.44
C ARG A 139 6.18 -17.33 3.92
N ARG A 140 5.35 -16.64 3.12
CA ARG A 140 5.39 -16.76 1.65
C ARG A 140 6.75 -16.36 1.07
N GLN A 141 7.33 -15.26 1.58
CA GLN A 141 8.66 -14.81 1.15
C GLN A 141 9.73 -15.86 1.45
N LEU A 142 9.75 -16.41 2.65
CA LEU A 142 10.72 -17.44 3.07
C LEU A 142 10.60 -18.72 2.23
N ILE A 143 9.38 -19.17 1.93
CA ILE A 143 9.14 -20.32 1.04
C ILE A 143 9.71 -20.05 -0.35
N THR A 144 9.49 -18.85 -0.90
CA THR A 144 10.03 -18.47 -2.20
C THR A 144 11.56 -18.46 -2.19
N MET A 145 12.17 -17.87 -1.16
CA MET A 145 13.63 -17.83 -1.00
C MET A 145 14.20 -19.26 -0.88
N ARG A 146 13.57 -20.13 -0.10
CA ARG A 146 13.97 -21.53 0.02
C ARG A 146 13.93 -22.26 -1.32
N THR A 147 12.87 -22.04 -2.10
CA THR A 147 12.76 -22.64 -3.43
C THR A 147 13.87 -22.14 -4.37
N MET A 148 14.19 -20.85 -4.33
CA MET A 148 15.29 -20.29 -5.10
C MET A 148 16.65 -20.90 -4.70
N GLU A 149 16.92 -21.05 -3.40
CA GLU A 149 18.17 -21.67 -2.90
C GLU A 149 18.26 -23.14 -3.27
N LYS A 150 17.17 -23.91 -3.19
CA LYS A 150 17.12 -25.31 -3.66
C LYS A 150 17.47 -25.41 -5.14
N ASN A 151 16.93 -24.55 -5.98
CA ASN A 151 17.23 -24.55 -7.42
C ASN A 151 18.71 -24.21 -7.71
N ARG A 152 19.28 -23.22 -6.97
CA ARG A 152 20.70 -22.85 -7.08
C ARG A 152 21.63 -23.98 -6.63
N SER A 153 21.30 -24.66 -5.55
CA SER A 153 22.10 -25.78 -5.04
C SER A 153 22.25 -26.92 -6.04
N GLN A 154 21.19 -27.18 -6.84
CA GLN A 154 21.21 -28.20 -7.87
C GLN A 154 22.09 -27.84 -9.09
N GLN A 155 22.35 -26.55 -9.30
CA GLN A 155 23.13 -26.06 -10.44
C GLN A 155 24.62 -25.84 -10.09
N THR A 156 24.97 -25.84 -8.81
CA THR A 156 26.34 -25.59 -8.40
C THR A 156 27.23 -26.84 -8.49
N ARG A 157 28.47 -26.66 -8.97
CA ARG A 157 29.47 -27.72 -9.05
C ARG A 157 30.49 -27.67 -7.92
N SER A 158 30.57 -26.55 -7.19
CA SER A 158 31.50 -26.36 -6.09
C SER A 158 30.94 -26.96 -4.80
N ALA A 159 31.62 -27.91 -4.20
CA ALA A 159 31.24 -28.48 -2.92
C ALA A 159 31.20 -27.44 -1.77
N HIS A 160 32.02 -26.39 -1.85
CA HIS A 160 31.99 -25.31 -0.86
C HIS A 160 30.72 -24.46 -1.01
N VAL A 161 30.37 -24.06 -2.23
CA VAL A 161 29.15 -23.29 -2.53
C VAL A 161 27.90 -24.12 -2.23
N TYR A 162 27.90 -25.41 -2.56
CA TYR A 162 26.81 -26.33 -2.21
C TYR A 162 26.52 -26.33 -0.70
N ARG A 163 27.56 -26.43 0.12
CA ARG A 163 27.39 -26.37 1.60
C ARG A 163 26.78 -25.05 2.07
N GLN A 164 27.15 -23.91 1.47
CA GLN A 164 26.55 -22.61 1.79
C GLN A 164 25.06 -22.58 1.45
N HIS A 165 24.67 -23.12 0.28
CA HIS A 165 23.26 -23.25 -0.07
C HIS A 165 22.48 -24.11 0.93
N MET A 166 23.05 -25.24 1.36
CA MET A 166 22.40 -26.11 2.34
C MET A 166 22.21 -25.41 3.69
N GLN A 167 23.21 -24.70 4.19
CA GLN A 167 23.10 -23.91 5.41
C GLN A 167 22.00 -22.84 5.32
N MET A 168 21.89 -22.18 4.17
CA MET A 168 20.82 -21.20 3.95
C MET A 168 19.44 -21.87 3.91
N ILE A 169 19.31 -23.03 3.26
CA ILE A 169 18.05 -23.79 3.19
C ILE A 169 17.63 -24.22 4.61
N ASP A 170 18.55 -24.71 5.44
CA ASP A 170 18.26 -25.12 6.81
C ASP A 170 17.77 -23.92 7.66
N LEU A 171 18.42 -22.77 7.54
CA LEU A 171 17.99 -21.53 8.21
C LEU A 171 16.59 -21.10 7.76
N LEU A 172 16.31 -21.17 6.45
CA LEU A 172 14.99 -20.80 5.91
C LEU A 172 13.91 -21.79 6.39
N CYS A 173 14.20 -23.09 6.47
CA CYS A 173 13.29 -24.08 7.04
C CYS A 173 12.97 -23.75 8.49
N TYR A 174 13.98 -23.50 9.32
CA TYR A 174 13.81 -23.12 10.71
C TYR A 174 12.92 -21.87 10.87
N GLN A 175 13.18 -20.81 10.08
CA GLN A 175 12.37 -19.58 10.15
C GLN A 175 10.92 -19.81 9.72
N ILE A 176 10.68 -20.71 8.77
CA ILE A 176 9.31 -21.06 8.34
C ILE A 176 8.58 -21.77 9.46
N GLU A 177 9.20 -22.76 10.11
CA GLU A 177 8.63 -23.51 11.22
C GLU A 177 8.29 -22.61 12.41
N GLU A 178 9.15 -21.65 12.74
CA GLU A 178 8.88 -20.68 13.81
C GLU A 178 7.64 -19.80 13.52
N ILE A 179 7.49 -19.36 12.28
CA ILE A 179 6.29 -18.59 11.88
C ILE A 179 5.04 -19.48 11.92
N GLU A 180 5.12 -20.71 11.45
CA GLU A 180 3.99 -21.66 11.45
C GLU A 180 3.50 -21.94 12.88
N LYS A 181 4.38 -22.11 13.84
CA LYS A 181 4.02 -22.24 15.26
C LYS A 181 3.27 -21.03 15.83
N VAL A 182 3.57 -19.83 15.34
CA VAL A 182 2.86 -18.60 15.77
C VAL A 182 1.49 -18.50 15.10
N LEU A 183 1.39 -18.91 13.83
CA LEU A 183 0.12 -18.86 13.07
C LEU A 183 -0.91 -19.92 13.50
N GLU A 184 -0.48 -20.99 14.17
CA GLU A 184 -1.33 -22.08 14.68
C GLU A 184 -1.92 -21.79 16.09
N ARG A 185 -1.47 -20.74 16.76
CA ARG A 185 -1.96 -20.30 18.08
C ARG A 185 -3.13 -19.34 17.96
#